data_7190a4f49250ec18581037ec8c314fe4
#
_entry.id   7190a4f49250ec18581037ec8c314fe4
#
_cell.length_a   1.000
_cell.length_b   1.000
_cell.length_c   1.000
_cell.angle_alpha   90.00
_cell.angle_beta   90.00
_cell.angle_gamma   90.00
#
_symmetry.space_group_name_H-M   'P 1'
#
loop_
_entity.id
_entity.type
_entity.pdbx_description
1 polymer ?
#
loop_
_entity_poly.entity_id
_entity_poly.type
_entity_poly.pdbx_seq_one_letter_code
_entity_poly.pdbx_strand_id
1 'polypeptide(L)'
;FGPSGREDAVREAIAAIAGEYIDDVTTDALGNLICRKKGSGKKVLFAAHMDSIGVVATYIDEKGFIRFSQVGGLFKGDLINITVRFANGTRGVISYEEKTPFKDLTLDNLFIDIGAKDRADAEKQVQVGDFAVFEAPRFEQNGVLCGPYLDNRIGCVTLLRAMEQVGETDNDLYFV
;
A
#
# COMPACT_ATOMS: atom_id res chain seq x y z
N PHE A 1 -4.45 -3.59 3.13
CA PHE A 1 -4.62 -2.95 1.82
C PHE A 1 -4.48 -1.45 2.00
N GLY A 2 -3.65 -0.77 1.19
CA GLY A 2 -3.41 0.67 1.32
C GLY A 2 -2.39 1.17 0.32
N PRO A 3 -2.58 0.95 -1.00
CA PRO A 3 -1.76 1.62 -2.01
C PRO A 3 -2.06 3.11 -2.03
N SER A 4 -1.12 3.93 -2.53
CA SER A 4 -1.28 5.39 -2.61
C SER A 4 -2.63 5.78 -3.22
N GLY A 5 -3.38 6.63 -2.52
CA GLY A 5 -4.75 7.04 -2.87
C GLY A 5 -5.87 6.08 -2.40
N ARG A 6 -5.54 5.01 -1.69
CA ARG A 6 -6.48 4.02 -1.12
C ARG A 6 -6.02 3.56 0.27
N GLU A 7 -5.60 4.49 1.12
CA GLU A 7 -5.02 4.24 2.44
C GLU A 7 -6.05 4.04 3.56
N ASP A 8 -7.34 4.16 3.29
CA ASP A 8 -8.41 4.21 4.30
C ASP A 8 -8.28 3.11 5.36
N ALA A 9 -8.12 1.86 4.95
CA ALA A 9 -8.02 0.73 5.89
C ALA A 9 -6.76 0.80 6.78
N VAL A 10 -5.66 1.31 6.27
CA VAL A 10 -4.43 1.49 7.05
C VAL A 10 -4.58 2.66 8.00
N ARG A 11 -5.13 3.78 7.52
CA ARG A 11 -5.42 4.98 8.33
C ARG A 11 -6.33 4.66 9.51
N GLU A 12 -7.42 3.94 9.27
CA GLU A 12 -8.35 3.51 10.32
C GLU A 12 -7.67 2.63 11.36
N ALA A 13 -6.83 1.68 10.93
CA ALA A 13 -6.08 0.81 11.84
C ALA A 13 -5.09 1.60 12.70
N ILE A 14 -4.37 2.57 12.11
CA ILE A 14 -3.43 3.43 12.86
C ILE A 14 -4.21 4.35 13.81
N ALA A 15 -5.31 4.96 13.35
CA ALA A 15 -6.14 5.87 14.14
C ALA A 15 -6.72 5.17 15.38
N ALA A 16 -7.17 3.92 15.23
CA ALA A 16 -7.71 3.13 16.33
C ALA A 16 -6.67 2.90 17.45
N ILE A 17 -5.41 2.61 17.06
CA ILE A 17 -4.33 2.41 18.02
C ILE A 17 -3.89 3.74 18.64
N ALA A 18 -3.68 4.77 17.80
CA ALA A 18 -3.21 6.09 18.23
C ALA A 18 -4.17 6.75 19.23
N GLY A 19 -5.49 6.57 19.04
CA GLY A 19 -6.54 7.13 19.89
C GLY A 19 -6.49 6.69 21.35
N GLU A 20 -5.74 5.63 21.67
CA GLU A 20 -5.52 5.20 23.06
C GLU A 20 -4.49 6.06 23.81
N TYR A 21 -3.63 6.81 23.10
CA TYR A 21 -2.45 7.46 23.66
C TYR A 21 -2.39 8.97 23.42
N ILE A 22 -3.20 9.49 22.48
CA ILE A 22 -3.09 10.85 21.93
C ILE A 22 -4.37 11.66 22.17
N ASP A 23 -4.23 12.98 22.33
CA ASP A 23 -5.37 13.85 22.67
C ASP A 23 -6.32 14.10 21.50
N ASP A 24 -5.79 14.29 20.30
CA ASP A 24 -6.58 14.54 19.09
C ASP A 24 -6.09 13.63 17.93
N VAL A 25 -7.04 13.00 17.26
CA VAL A 25 -6.79 12.23 16.01
C VAL A 25 -7.70 12.80 14.93
N THR A 26 -7.11 13.33 13.86
CA THR A 26 -7.83 13.97 12.76
C THR A 26 -7.29 13.53 11.40
N THR A 27 -8.10 13.66 10.37
CA THR A 27 -7.67 13.43 8.98
C THR A 27 -7.87 14.72 8.20
N ASP A 28 -6.85 15.15 7.46
CA ASP A 28 -6.95 16.33 6.61
C ASP A 28 -7.58 16.04 5.23
N ALA A 29 -7.70 17.07 4.41
CA ALA A 29 -8.30 16.96 3.07
C ALA A 29 -7.49 16.12 2.08
N LEU A 30 -6.21 15.89 2.34
CA LEU A 30 -5.33 15.03 1.53
C LEU A 30 -5.31 13.58 2.02
N GLY A 31 -5.97 13.29 3.16
CA GLY A 31 -5.98 11.96 3.77
C GLY A 31 -4.85 11.72 4.76
N ASN A 32 -4.04 12.73 5.10
CA ASN A 32 -3.03 12.58 6.14
C ASN A 32 -3.70 12.36 7.50
N LEU A 33 -3.25 11.36 8.23
CA LEU A 33 -3.64 11.15 9.63
C LEU A 33 -2.77 12.00 10.53
N ILE A 34 -3.38 12.88 11.30
CA ILE A 34 -2.69 13.78 12.22
C ILE A 34 -3.07 13.42 13.65
N CYS A 35 -2.11 12.91 14.41
CA CYS A 35 -2.25 12.57 15.82
C CYS A 35 -1.49 13.61 16.64
N ARG A 36 -2.19 14.32 17.54
CA ARG A 36 -1.62 15.43 18.30
C ARG A 36 -1.62 15.15 19.79
N LYS A 37 -0.45 15.29 20.41
CA LYS A 37 -0.29 15.39 21.87
C LYS A 37 -0.12 16.86 22.23
N LYS A 38 -1.10 17.42 22.96
CA LYS A 38 -1.15 18.86 23.26
C LYS A 38 -0.07 19.26 24.25
N GLY A 39 0.52 20.41 24.00
CA GLY A 39 1.44 21.10 24.87
C GLY A 39 1.48 22.58 24.57
N SER A 40 2.04 23.36 25.46
CA SER A 40 2.20 24.82 25.34
C SER A 40 3.57 25.26 24.83
N GLY A 41 4.49 24.32 24.69
CA GLY A 41 5.86 24.56 24.26
C GLY A 41 6.04 24.59 22.73
N LYS A 42 7.19 24.10 22.28
CA LYS A 42 7.50 24.09 20.83
C LYS A 42 6.64 23.06 20.11
N LYS A 43 6.25 23.39 18.86
CA LYS A 43 5.65 22.44 17.95
C LYS A 43 6.74 21.53 17.37
N VAL A 44 6.55 20.23 17.49
CA VAL A 44 7.45 19.22 16.95
C VAL A 44 6.64 18.27 16.08
N LEU A 45 7.09 18.03 14.85
CA LEU A 45 6.48 17.14 13.90
C LEU A 45 7.34 15.89 13.69
N PHE A 46 6.71 14.73 13.77
CA PHE A 46 7.23 13.44 13.36
C PHE A 46 6.40 12.93 12.20
N ALA A 47 7.02 12.44 11.14
CA ALA A 47 6.31 11.99 9.95
C ALA A 47 6.76 10.61 9.48
N ALA A 48 5.80 9.81 9.01
CA ALA A 48 6.03 8.55 8.30
C ALA A 48 4.90 8.34 7.29
N HIS A 49 5.19 7.73 6.13
CA HIS A 49 4.12 7.44 5.19
C HIS A 49 3.50 6.05 5.43
N MET A 50 2.17 5.96 5.30
CA MET A 50 1.41 4.72 5.52
C MET A 50 1.07 3.98 4.23
N ASP A 51 1.12 4.66 3.08
CA ASP A 51 0.80 4.10 1.79
C ASP A 51 1.81 3.05 1.34
N SER A 52 1.46 2.32 0.32
CA SER A 52 2.32 1.34 -0.31
C SER A 52 2.32 1.50 -1.83
N ILE A 53 3.36 0.99 -2.45
CA ILE A 53 3.37 0.75 -3.90
C ILE A 53 2.28 -0.26 -4.27
N GLY A 54 1.83 -0.22 -5.52
CA GLY A 54 0.84 -1.12 -6.06
C GLY A 54 0.67 -0.93 -7.57
N VAL A 55 -0.43 -1.41 -8.08
CA VAL A 55 -0.84 -1.24 -9.48
C VAL A 55 -2.31 -0.87 -9.56
N VAL A 56 -2.71 -0.22 -10.65
CA VAL A 56 -4.11 0.11 -10.96
C VAL A 56 -4.47 -0.47 -12.32
N ALA A 57 -5.60 -1.19 -12.40
CA ALA A 57 -6.12 -1.76 -13.65
C ALA A 57 -6.49 -0.63 -14.63
N THR A 58 -5.99 -0.70 -15.86
CA THR A 58 -6.22 0.34 -16.88
C THR A 58 -7.02 -0.16 -18.08
N TYR A 59 -6.97 -1.45 -18.34
CA TYR A 59 -7.69 -2.08 -19.45
C TYR A 59 -7.80 -3.58 -19.23
N ILE A 60 -8.87 -4.19 -19.71
CA ILE A 60 -9.07 -5.66 -19.71
C ILE A 60 -9.19 -6.07 -21.17
N ASP A 61 -8.32 -6.97 -21.64
CA ASP A 61 -8.31 -7.43 -23.01
C ASP A 61 -9.34 -8.56 -23.26
N GLU A 62 -9.53 -8.93 -24.52
CA GLU A 62 -10.52 -9.94 -24.94
C GLU A 62 -10.27 -11.34 -24.34
N LYS A 63 -9.03 -11.60 -23.91
CA LYS A 63 -8.64 -12.87 -23.27
C LYS A 63 -8.81 -12.84 -21.75
N GLY A 64 -9.23 -11.69 -21.18
CA GLY A 64 -9.38 -11.52 -19.74
C GLY A 64 -8.12 -11.10 -19.01
N PHE A 65 -7.02 -10.81 -19.72
CA PHE A 65 -5.81 -10.28 -19.11
C PHE A 65 -5.97 -8.79 -18.78
N ILE A 66 -5.50 -8.39 -17.59
CA ILE A 66 -5.67 -7.04 -17.06
C ILE A 66 -4.38 -6.26 -17.26
N ARG A 67 -4.44 -5.20 -18.07
CA ARG A 67 -3.37 -4.22 -18.20
C ARG A 67 -3.42 -3.25 -17.02
N PHE A 68 -2.27 -2.75 -16.61
CA PHE A 68 -2.17 -1.94 -15.41
C PHE A 68 -1.14 -0.80 -15.56
N SER A 69 -1.30 0.21 -14.74
CA SER A 69 -0.28 1.23 -14.51
C SER A 69 0.29 1.10 -13.09
N GLN A 70 1.50 1.59 -12.92
CA GLN A 70 2.15 1.61 -11.61
C GLN A 70 1.53 2.64 -10.67
N VAL A 71 1.51 2.30 -9.40
CA VAL A 71 1.23 3.20 -8.27
C VAL A 71 2.49 3.24 -7.43
N GLY A 72 3.17 4.38 -7.40
CA GLY A 72 4.52 4.50 -6.85
C GLY A 72 5.61 4.04 -7.84
N GLY A 73 6.84 3.95 -7.36
CA GLY A 73 7.99 3.53 -8.19
C GLY A 73 8.12 2.01 -8.27
N LEU A 74 8.11 1.44 -9.47
CA LEU A 74 8.24 0.00 -9.72
C LEU A 74 9.36 -0.28 -10.71
N PHE A 75 10.12 -1.36 -10.47
CA PHE A 75 11.08 -1.91 -11.42
C PHE A 75 10.45 -3.09 -12.17
N LYS A 76 10.32 -2.96 -13.49
CA LYS A 76 9.65 -3.96 -14.34
C LYS A 76 10.15 -5.40 -14.15
N GLY A 77 11.45 -5.56 -13.90
CA GLY A 77 12.06 -6.88 -13.73
C GLY A 77 11.61 -7.61 -12.46
N ASP A 78 11.24 -6.84 -11.45
CA ASP A 78 10.82 -7.39 -10.14
C ASP A 78 9.34 -7.76 -10.11
N LEU A 79 8.59 -7.42 -11.17
CA LEU A 79 7.13 -7.64 -11.20
C LEU A 79 6.74 -9.00 -11.76
N ILE A 80 7.58 -9.63 -12.56
CA ILE A 80 7.25 -10.88 -13.26
C ILE A 80 7.12 -12.02 -12.26
N ASN A 81 6.03 -12.79 -12.39
CA ASN A 81 5.64 -13.89 -11.51
C ASN A 81 5.27 -13.46 -10.08
N ILE A 82 5.08 -12.17 -9.84
CA ILE A 82 4.60 -11.69 -8.56
C ILE A 82 3.08 -11.84 -8.47
N THR A 83 2.61 -12.33 -7.34
CA THR A 83 1.17 -12.37 -7.01
C THR A 83 0.71 -10.99 -6.56
N VAL A 84 -0.43 -10.57 -7.09
CA VAL A 84 -1.13 -9.35 -6.66
C VAL A 84 -2.51 -9.71 -6.11
N ARG A 85 -3.02 -8.84 -5.24
CA ARG A 85 -4.37 -8.96 -4.67
C ARG A 85 -5.11 -7.64 -4.79
N PHE A 86 -6.26 -7.67 -5.43
CA PHE A 86 -7.21 -6.56 -5.51
C PHE A 86 -7.93 -6.34 -4.18
N ALA A 87 -8.55 -5.17 -4.01
CA ALA A 87 -9.23 -4.79 -2.78
C ALA A 87 -10.36 -5.77 -2.39
N ASN A 88 -11.06 -6.33 -3.37
CA ASN A 88 -12.13 -7.32 -3.18
C ASN A 88 -11.62 -8.74 -2.86
N GLY A 89 -10.30 -8.95 -2.80
CA GLY A 89 -9.67 -10.24 -2.51
C GLY A 89 -9.30 -11.07 -3.75
N THR A 90 -9.70 -10.66 -4.96
CA THR A 90 -9.29 -11.32 -6.21
C THR A 90 -7.77 -11.31 -6.32
N ARG A 91 -7.19 -12.45 -6.66
CA ARG A 91 -5.74 -12.61 -6.85
C ARG A 91 -5.41 -12.82 -8.31
N GLY A 92 -4.23 -12.37 -8.71
CA GLY A 92 -3.67 -12.64 -10.02
C GLY A 92 -2.15 -12.70 -9.97
N VAL A 93 -1.57 -13.14 -11.06
CA VAL A 93 -0.11 -13.21 -11.24
C VAL A 93 0.27 -12.27 -12.37
N ILE A 94 1.30 -11.46 -12.15
CA ILE A 94 1.86 -10.61 -13.21
C ILE A 94 2.68 -11.48 -14.15
N SER A 95 2.36 -11.42 -15.43
CA SER A 95 3.09 -12.09 -16.51
C SER A 95 3.41 -11.08 -17.63
N TYR A 96 4.02 -11.54 -18.69
CA TYR A 96 4.44 -10.72 -19.81
C TYR A 96 4.16 -11.40 -21.15
N GLU A 97 4.14 -10.60 -22.22
CA GLU A 97 3.95 -11.09 -23.59
C GLU A 97 5.18 -11.89 -24.05
N GLU A 98 5.01 -13.20 -24.25
CA GLU A 98 6.10 -14.15 -24.58
C GLU A 98 6.95 -13.76 -25.80
N LYS A 99 6.39 -13.01 -26.74
CA LYS A 99 7.11 -12.58 -27.94
C LYS A 99 8.05 -11.39 -27.72
N THR A 100 7.96 -10.73 -26.57
CA THR A 100 8.81 -9.58 -26.25
C THR A 100 10.09 -10.07 -25.58
N PRO A 101 11.27 -9.79 -26.17
CA PRO A 101 12.53 -10.13 -25.50
C PRO A 101 12.63 -9.44 -24.13
N PHE A 102 13.14 -10.14 -23.13
CA PHE A 102 13.18 -9.64 -21.73
C PHE A 102 13.85 -8.26 -21.60
N LYS A 103 14.91 -7.99 -22.39
CA LYS A 103 15.62 -6.71 -22.42
C LYS A 103 14.74 -5.54 -22.90
N ASP A 104 13.74 -5.84 -23.74
CA ASP A 104 12.88 -4.85 -24.40
C ASP A 104 11.52 -4.70 -23.67
N LEU A 105 11.29 -5.46 -22.58
CA LEU A 105 10.07 -5.38 -21.79
C LEU A 105 9.86 -3.96 -21.23
N THR A 106 8.63 -3.49 -21.32
CA THR A 106 8.12 -2.29 -20.67
C THR A 106 6.91 -2.68 -19.80
N LEU A 107 6.36 -1.77 -19.01
CA LEU A 107 5.14 -2.04 -18.26
C LEU A 107 3.96 -2.38 -19.19
N ASP A 108 3.92 -1.82 -20.38
CA ASP A 108 2.85 -2.07 -21.36
C ASP A 108 2.85 -3.52 -21.88
N ASN A 109 3.97 -4.23 -21.76
CA ASN A 109 4.05 -5.66 -22.11
C ASN A 109 3.66 -6.58 -20.96
N LEU A 110 3.43 -6.03 -19.76
CA LEU A 110 3.00 -6.79 -18.60
C LEU A 110 1.47 -6.83 -18.51
N PHE A 111 0.96 -7.88 -17.92
CA PHE A 111 -0.46 -8.03 -17.61
C PHE A 111 -0.64 -8.85 -16.34
N ILE A 112 -1.80 -8.72 -15.70
CA ILE A 112 -2.21 -9.55 -14.58
C ILE A 112 -3.15 -10.62 -15.13
N ASP A 113 -2.84 -11.88 -14.86
CA ASP A 113 -3.69 -13.03 -15.12
C ASP A 113 -4.41 -13.44 -13.83
N ILE A 114 -5.74 -13.35 -13.82
CA ILE A 114 -6.62 -13.77 -12.71
C ILE A 114 -7.30 -15.11 -12.98
N GLY A 115 -6.93 -15.81 -14.06
CA GLY A 115 -7.54 -17.07 -14.49
C GLY A 115 -8.92 -16.91 -15.14
N ALA A 116 -9.27 -15.72 -15.61
CA ALA A 116 -10.51 -15.45 -16.33
C ALA A 116 -10.47 -16.07 -17.75
N LYS A 117 -11.63 -16.52 -18.25
CA LYS A 117 -11.75 -17.14 -19.57
C LYS A 117 -11.75 -16.14 -20.72
N ASP A 118 -12.29 -14.96 -20.45
CA ASP A 118 -12.47 -13.87 -21.38
C ASP A 118 -12.69 -12.55 -20.61
N ARG A 119 -12.80 -11.43 -21.36
CA ARG A 119 -13.09 -10.12 -20.80
C ARG A 119 -14.31 -10.11 -19.88
N ALA A 120 -15.42 -10.67 -20.32
CA ALA A 120 -16.67 -10.61 -19.57
C ALA A 120 -16.59 -11.37 -18.25
N ASP A 121 -15.77 -12.41 -18.18
CA ASP A 121 -15.49 -13.16 -16.97
C ASP A 121 -14.54 -12.39 -16.02
N ALA A 122 -13.54 -11.73 -16.57
CA ALA A 122 -12.64 -10.85 -15.80
C ALA A 122 -13.38 -9.65 -15.19
N GLU A 123 -14.24 -8.99 -15.97
CA GLU A 123 -15.02 -7.81 -15.56
C GLU A 123 -16.02 -8.10 -14.42
N LYS A 124 -16.39 -9.36 -14.16
CA LYS A 124 -17.16 -9.74 -12.97
C LYS A 124 -16.35 -9.64 -11.68
N GLN A 125 -15.03 -9.68 -11.78
CA GLN A 125 -14.12 -9.75 -10.64
C GLN A 125 -13.30 -8.48 -10.46
N VAL A 126 -12.88 -7.84 -11.55
CA VAL A 126 -12.02 -6.65 -11.54
C VAL A 126 -12.56 -5.64 -12.55
N GLN A 127 -12.55 -4.37 -12.14
CA GLN A 127 -12.94 -3.24 -12.99
C GLN A 127 -11.71 -2.38 -13.31
N VAL A 128 -11.75 -1.66 -14.43
CA VAL A 128 -10.79 -0.59 -14.72
C VAL A 128 -10.87 0.45 -13.61
N GLY A 129 -9.72 0.83 -13.05
CA GLY A 129 -9.61 1.71 -11.89
C GLY A 129 -9.45 0.96 -10.56
N ASP A 130 -9.61 -0.37 -10.53
CA ASP A 130 -9.34 -1.15 -9.33
C ASP A 130 -7.84 -1.22 -9.04
N PHE A 131 -7.51 -1.06 -7.77
CA PHE A 131 -6.14 -1.15 -7.28
C PHE A 131 -5.83 -2.56 -6.80
N ALA A 132 -4.58 -2.97 -7.02
CA ALA A 132 -4.03 -4.19 -6.45
C ALA A 132 -2.69 -3.91 -5.76
N VAL A 133 -2.40 -4.71 -4.75
CA VAL A 133 -1.17 -4.70 -3.97
C VAL A 133 -0.41 -6.00 -4.17
N PHE A 134 0.91 -5.96 -4.01
CA PHE A 134 1.76 -7.14 -4.13
C PHE A 134 1.59 -8.05 -2.91
N GLU A 135 1.50 -9.34 -3.12
CA GLU A 135 1.51 -10.34 -2.05
C GLU A 135 2.89 -11.00 -1.98
N ALA A 136 3.45 -11.03 -0.78
CA ALA A 136 4.67 -11.73 -0.48
C ALA A 136 4.55 -12.43 0.89
N PRO A 137 5.26 -13.52 1.10
CA PRO A 137 5.27 -14.20 2.40
C PRO A 137 5.81 -13.28 3.49
N ARG A 138 5.30 -13.48 4.71
CA ARG A 138 5.79 -12.83 5.92
C ARG A 138 6.39 -13.90 6.80
N PHE A 139 7.60 -13.67 7.26
CA PHE A 139 8.29 -14.60 8.16
C PHE A 139 9.30 -13.87 9.05
N GLU A 140 9.60 -14.50 10.16
CA GLU A 140 10.70 -14.08 11.02
C GLU A 140 11.77 -15.18 10.99
N GLN A 141 13.02 -14.79 10.80
CA GLN A 141 14.15 -15.71 10.81
C GLN A 141 15.37 -15.00 11.40
N ASN A 142 16.01 -15.65 12.36
CA ASN A 142 17.22 -15.13 13.03
C ASN A 142 17.04 -13.73 13.64
N GLY A 143 15.83 -13.42 14.16
CA GLY A 143 15.51 -12.11 14.72
C GLY A 143 15.26 -11.02 13.67
N VAL A 144 15.15 -11.37 12.39
CA VAL A 144 14.83 -10.46 11.29
C VAL A 144 13.43 -10.75 10.78
N LEU A 145 12.58 -9.70 10.77
CA LEU A 145 11.26 -9.74 10.15
C LEU A 145 11.38 -9.45 8.66
N CYS A 146 10.86 -10.34 7.84
CA CYS A 146 10.75 -10.15 6.39
C CYS A 146 9.29 -10.09 5.98
N GLY A 147 8.94 -9.15 5.09
CA GLY A 147 7.58 -9.00 4.59
C GLY A 147 7.43 -7.80 3.67
N PRO A 148 6.29 -7.69 2.96
CA PRO A 148 6.01 -6.56 2.10
C PRO A 148 5.69 -5.31 2.93
N TYR A 149 5.95 -4.13 2.37
CA TYR A 149 5.50 -2.82 2.88
C TYR A 149 6.12 -2.38 4.22
N LEU A 150 7.27 -2.93 4.60
CA LEU A 150 8.03 -2.44 5.75
C LEU A 150 8.47 -0.98 5.53
N ASP A 151 8.73 -0.60 4.31
CA ASP A 151 8.87 0.78 3.85
C ASP A 151 7.48 1.34 3.47
N ASN A 152 6.91 2.31 4.22
CA ASN A 152 7.50 2.79 5.48
C ASN A 152 6.57 2.50 6.68
N ARG A 153 5.84 1.39 6.67
CA ARG A 153 4.95 1.03 7.79
C ARG A 153 5.71 0.75 9.09
N ILE A 154 7.00 0.45 9.01
CA ILE A 154 7.84 0.39 10.20
C ILE A 154 7.99 1.77 10.85
N GLY A 155 8.06 2.84 10.03
CA GLY A 155 7.99 4.22 10.52
C GLY A 155 6.69 4.50 11.25
N CYS A 156 5.53 4.11 10.70
CA CYS A 156 4.24 4.25 11.37
C CYS A 156 4.21 3.51 12.71
N VAL A 157 4.73 2.28 12.77
CA VAL A 157 4.83 1.52 14.03
C VAL A 157 5.74 2.23 15.03
N THR A 158 6.84 2.81 14.56
CA THR A 158 7.74 3.59 15.42
C THR A 158 7.04 4.81 16.01
N LEU A 159 6.24 5.53 15.20
CA LEU A 159 5.45 6.66 15.69
C LEU A 159 4.39 6.22 16.70
N LEU A 160 3.69 5.12 16.46
CA LEU A 160 2.71 4.56 17.42
C LEU A 160 3.39 4.20 18.75
N ARG A 161 4.58 3.60 18.72
CA ARG A 161 5.35 3.31 19.94
C ARG A 161 5.83 4.57 20.65
N ALA A 162 6.19 5.61 19.91
CA ALA A 162 6.53 6.91 20.49
C ALA A 162 5.31 7.55 21.16
N MET A 163 4.12 7.48 20.57
CA MET A 163 2.88 7.97 21.17
C MET A 163 2.55 7.23 22.48
N GLU A 164 2.71 5.90 22.52
CA GLU A 164 2.52 5.09 23.71
C GLU A 164 3.46 5.49 24.87
N GLN A 165 4.68 5.91 24.55
CA GLN A 165 5.73 6.13 25.54
C GLN A 165 5.95 7.60 25.93
N VAL A 166 5.39 8.55 25.18
CA VAL A 166 5.74 9.98 25.32
C VAL A 166 5.30 10.58 26.67
N GLY A 167 4.28 10.01 27.32
CA GLY A 167 3.77 10.50 28.60
C GLY A 167 3.37 11.98 28.56
N GLU A 168 3.62 12.71 29.68
CA GLU A 168 3.41 14.16 29.73
C GLU A 168 4.59 14.89 29.06
N THR A 169 4.29 15.98 28.37
CA THR A 169 5.26 16.80 27.66
C THR A 169 4.82 18.26 27.61
N ASP A 170 5.77 19.18 27.71
CA ASP A 170 5.51 20.61 27.49
C ASP A 170 5.36 20.96 26.02
N ASN A 171 5.92 20.15 25.11
CA ASN A 171 5.87 20.41 23.68
C ASN A 171 4.55 19.98 23.07
N ASP A 172 4.14 20.69 22.02
CA ASP A 172 2.99 20.39 21.19
C ASP A 172 3.44 19.43 20.06
N LEU A 173 3.15 18.13 20.21
CA LEU A 173 3.66 17.09 19.32
C LEU A 173 2.63 16.71 18.27
N TYR A 174 3.10 16.59 17.04
CA TYR A 174 2.34 16.14 15.88
C TYR A 174 3.00 14.90 15.29
N PHE A 175 2.23 13.83 15.15
CA PHE A 175 2.61 12.60 14.47
C PHE A 175 1.73 12.48 13.21
N VAL A 176 2.36 12.47 12.04
CA VAL A 176 1.68 12.55 10.75
C VAL A 176 2.09 11.40 9.83
#